data_6ddae09626408e5a138b3e881b9649f2
#
_entry.id   6ddae09626408e5a138b3e881b9649f2
#
_cell.length_a   1.000
_cell.length_b   1.000
_cell.length_c   1.000
_cell.angle_alpha   90.00
_cell.angle_beta   90.00
_cell.angle_gamma   90.00
#
_symmetry.space_group_name_H-M   'P 1'
#
loop_
_entity.id
_entity.type
_entity.pdbx_description
1 polymer ?
#
loop_
_entity_poly.entity_id
_entity_poly.type
_entity_poly.pdbx_seq_one_letter_code
_entity_poly.pdbx_strand_id
1 'polypeptide(L)'
;MKAKQITTYHVKGEAKTWEKALAPEDESKNVKMIESNVINLYPDFAFQTIEGFGGAMTESSAYLLSRMDEETQNQALQDIFGPDGLHARFVRVPIDSCDYSL
;
A
#
# COMPACT_ATOMS: atom_id res chain seq x y z
N MET A 1 -21.80 0.79 -8.29
CA MET A 1 -20.35 0.79 -7.95
C MET A 1 -19.76 -0.58 -8.33
N LYS A 2 -18.53 -0.63 -8.86
CA LYS A 2 -17.84 -1.91 -9.10
C LYS A 2 -16.76 -2.04 -8.02
N ALA A 3 -16.73 -3.14 -7.29
CA ALA A 3 -15.72 -3.42 -6.29
C ALA A 3 -14.93 -4.68 -6.68
N LYS A 4 -13.66 -4.70 -6.30
CA LYS A 4 -12.74 -5.81 -6.52
C LYS A 4 -12.00 -6.10 -5.22
N GLN A 5 -11.96 -7.35 -4.84
CA GLN A 5 -11.15 -7.83 -3.72
C GLN A 5 -9.83 -8.36 -4.27
N ILE A 6 -8.73 -7.86 -3.72
CA ILE A 6 -7.38 -8.34 -3.99
C ILE A 6 -6.83 -8.92 -2.69
N THR A 7 -6.41 -10.16 -2.72
CA THR A 7 -5.84 -10.83 -1.54
C THR A 7 -4.47 -11.37 -1.89
N THR A 8 -3.47 -10.96 -1.12
CA THR A 8 -2.11 -11.49 -1.19
C THR A 8 -1.84 -12.34 0.05
N TYR A 9 -1.31 -13.53 -0.16
CA TYR A 9 -0.96 -14.47 0.91
C TYR A 9 0.36 -15.18 0.58
N HIS A 10 1.02 -15.69 1.59
CA HIS A 10 2.28 -16.40 1.44
C HIS A 10 2.06 -17.91 1.59
N VAL A 11 2.55 -18.67 0.62
CA VAL A 11 2.58 -20.13 0.67
C VAL A 11 4.00 -20.59 0.46
N LYS A 12 4.57 -21.27 1.45
CA LYS A 12 5.95 -21.79 1.40
C LYS A 12 6.99 -20.70 1.04
N GLY A 13 6.79 -19.47 1.53
CA GLY A 13 7.70 -18.34 1.28
C GLY A 13 7.45 -17.58 -0.02
N GLU A 14 6.53 -18.03 -0.87
CA GLU A 14 6.15 -17.32 -2.09
C GLU A 14 4.88 -16.50 -1.87
N ALA A 15 4.89 -15.23 -2.31
CA ALA A 15 3.70 -14.40 -2.32
C ALA A 15 2.79 -14.81 -3.48
N LYS A 16 1.51 -15.06 -3.19
CA LYS A 16 0.47 -15.34 -4.19
C LYS A 16 -0.63 -14.33 -4.05
N THR A 17 -1.07 -13.78 -5.17
CA THR A 17 -2.16 -12.82 -5.22
C THR A 17 -3.31 -13.38 -6.05
N TRP A 18 -4.53 -13.24 -5.56
CA TRP A 18 -5.72 -13.51 -6.34
C TRP A 18 -6.67 -12.32 -6.31
N GLU A 19 -7.44 -12.19 -7.36
CA GLU A 19 -8.41 -11.12 -7.55
C GLU A 19 -9.81 -11.71 -7.71
N LYS A 20 -10.79 -11.10 -7.08
CA LYS A 20 -12.19 -11.45 -7.21
C LYS A 20 -13.03 -10.19 -7.42
N ALA A 21 -13.78 -10.15 -8.52
CA ALA A 21 -14.80 -9.14 -8.69
C ALA A 21 -15.93 -9.38 -7.68
N LEU A 22 -16.32 -8.34 -6.95
CA LEU A 22 -17.44 -8.39 -6.02
C LEU A 22 -18.70 -7.89 -6.74
N ALA A 23 -19.74 -8.72 -6.73
CA ALA A 23 -21.07 -8.30 -7.18
C ALA A 23 -21.83 -7.69 -6.00
N PRO A 24 -22.69 -6.70 -6.24
CA PRO A 24 -23.64 -6.24 -5.23
C PRO A 24 -24.52 -7.41 -4.80
N GLU A 25 -24.64 -7.62 -3.52
CA GLU A 25 -25.61 -8.59 -2.97
C GLU A 25 -26.90 -7.88 -2.64
N ASP A 26 -28.00 -8.58 -2.85
CA ASP A 26 -29.33 -8.11 -2.48
C ASP A 26 -29.51 -8.28 -0.96
N GLU A 27 -29.58 -7.16 -0.26
CA GLU A 27 -29.70 -7.12 1.20
C GLU A 27 -30.92 -7.91 1.71
N SER A 28 -31.96 -8.07 0.89
CA SER A 28 -33.15 -8.81 1.26
C SER A 28 -32.93 -10.32 1.44
N LYS A 29 -31.82 -10.86 0.94
CA LYS A 29 -31.47 -12.28 0.98
C LYS A 29 -30.53 -12.67 2.12
N ASN A 30 -29.91 -11.71 2.80
CA ASN A 30 -28.86 -11.94 3.80
C ASN A 30 -29.30 -11.63 5.24
N VAL A 31 -30.32 -12.33 5.74
CA VAL A 31 -30.81 -12.19 7.12
C VAL A 31 -29.83 -12.69 8.20
N LYS A 32 -28.66 -13.19 7.84
CA LYS A 32 -27.68 -13.77 8.77
C LYS A 32 -26.27 -13.24 8.63
N MET A 33 -26.07 -12.02 8.11
CA MET A 33 -24.74 -11.41 8.16
C MET A 33 -24.42 -11.00 9.60
N ILE A 34 -23.38 -11.60 10.14
CA ILE A 34 -22.77 -11.14 11.39
C ILE A 34 -22.16 -9.76 11.09
N GLU A 35 -22.57 -8.72 11.81
CA GLU A 35 -22.14 -7.32 11.60
C GLU A 35 -20.61 -7.15 11.51
N SER A 36 -19.84 -8.04 12.15
CA SER A 36 -18.38 -8.04 12.10
C SER A 36 -17.76 -8.29 10.72
N ASN A 37 -18.52 -8.79 9.76
CA ASN A 37 -18.05 -9.08 8.40
C ASN A 37 -18.60 -8.10 7.34
N VAL A 38 -19.21 -7.01 7.77
CA VAL A 38 -19.80 -6.00 6.88
C VAL A 38 -18.93 -4.76 6.87
N ILE A 39 -18.62 -4.27 5.66
CA ILE A 39 -17.98 -2.97 5.45
C ILE A 39 -18.99 -2.09 4.71
N ASN A 40 -19.44 -1.04 5.38
CA ASN A 40 -20.32 -0.04 4.79
C ASN A 40 -19.49 1.05 4.08
N LEU A 41 -19.78 1.27 2.81
CA LEU A 41 -19.15 2.32 2.00
C LEU A 41 -20.17 3.41 1.69
N TYR A 42 -19.82 4.64 1.99
CA TYR A 42 -20.65 5.82 1.76
C TYR A 42 -19.97 6.75 0.74
N PRO A 43 -20.00 6.43 -0.56
CA PRO A 43 -19.26 7.18 -1.59
C PRO A 43 -19.73 8.64 -1.75
N ASP A 44 -20.92 8.95 -1.31
CA ASP A 44 -21.48 10.30 -1.39
C ASP A 44 -21.00 11.22 -0.26
N PHE A 45 -20.33 10.66 0.75
CA PHE A 45 -19.76 11.42 1.86
C PHE A 45 -18.24 11.50 1.69
N ALA A 46 -17.76 12.66 1.32
CA ALA A 46 -16.34 12.96 1.24
C ALA A 46 -15.92 13.85 2.42
N PHE A 47 -14.81 13.49 3.08
CA PHE A 47 -14.24 14.28 4.17
C PHE A 47 -13.05 15.11 3.66
N GLN A 48 -11.84 14.59 3.77
CA GLN A 48 -10.63 15.25 3.31
C GLN A 48 -10.13 14.66 1.99
N THR A 49 -9.34 15.42 1.27
CA THR A 49 -8.59 14.92 0.13
C THR A 49 -7.29 14.29 0.61
N ILE A 50 -7.01 13.07 0.14
CA ILE A 50 -5.74 12.40 0.41
C ILE A 50 -4.73 12.90 -0.61
N GLU A 51 -3.70 13.60 -0.12
CA GLU A 51 -2.62 14.14 -0.96
C GLU A 51 -1.67 13.07 -1.48
N GLY A 52 -1.60 11.90 -0.82
CA GLY A 52 -0.79 10.76 -1.20
C GLY A 52 -0.38 9.92 -0.01
N PHE A 53 0.47 8.96 -0.28
CA PHE A 53 1.08 8.09 0.72
C PHE A 53 2.60 8.24 0.70
N GLY A 54 3.27 7.75 1.72
CA GLY A 54 4.71 7.77 1.80
C GLY A 54 5.24 6.90 2.93
N GLY A 55 6.55 6.92 3.11
CA GLY A 55 7.24 6.11 4.10
C GLY A 55 8.46 6.82 4.69
N ALA A 56 9.17 6.12 5.55
CA ALA A 56 10.43 6.62 6.11
C ALA A 56 11.60 6.25 5.21
N MET A 57 12.49 7.21 4.99
CA MET A 57 13.83 7.01 4.45
C MET A 57 14.82 7.22 5.60
N THR A 58 15.27 6.11 6.19
CA THR A 58 16.26 6.13 7.27
C THR A 58 17.67 6.25 6.72
N GLU A 59 18.66 6.55 7.57
CA GLU A 59 20.06 6.58 7.18
C GLU A 59 20.51 5.23 6.59
N SER A 60 20.13 4.10 7.23
CA SER A 60 20.42 2.76 6.71
C SER A 60 19.82 2.54 5.32
N SER A 61 18.61 2.99 5.07
CA SER A 61 17.97 2.87 3.75
C SER A 61 18.70 3.70 2.69
N ALA A 62 19.06 4.94 3.04
CA ALA A 62 19.81 5.83 2.15
C ALA A 62 21.22 5.26 1.87
N TYR A 63 21.88 4.71 2.89
CA TYR A 63 23.18 4.06 2.74
C TYR A 63 23.11 2.86 1.79
N LEU A 64 22.11 1.98 1.95
CA LEU A 64 21.93 0.86 1.04
C LEU A 64 21.74 1.31 -0.41
N LEU A 65 20.88 2.31 -0.63
CA LEU A 65 20.67 2.90 -1.96
C LEU A 65 22.00 3.46 -2.53
N SER A 66 22.79 4.14 -1.72
CA SER A 66 24.08 4.73 -2.16
C SER A 66 25.14 3.68 -2.52
N ARG A 67 24.97 2.44 -2.08
CA ARG A 67 25.91 1.32 -2.38
C ARG A 67 25.49 0.50 -3.60
N MET A 68 24.33 0.74 -4.15
CA MET A 68 23.88 0.12 -5.38
C MET A 68 24.61 0.71 -6.59
N ASP A 69 24.72 -0.07 -7.66
CA ASP A 69 25.09 0.49 -8.97
C ASP A 69 23.98 1.45 -9.46
N GLU A 70 24.34 2.30 -10.40
CA GLU A 70 23.46 3.39 -10.87
C GLU A 70 22.14 2.86 -11.46
N GLU A 71 22.17 1.74 -12.17
CA GLU A 71 20.98 1.14 -12.79
C GLU A 71 20.02 0.63 -11.72
N THR A 72 20.52 -0.17 -10.78
CA THR A 72 19.74 -0.72 -9.66
C THR A 72 19.19 0.39 -8.75
N GLN A 73 20.02 1.41 -8.46
CA GLN A 73 19.60 2.56 -7.66
C GLN A 73 18.44 3.32 -8.33
N ASN A 74 18.58 3.62 -9.62
CA ASN A 74 17.55 4.31 -10.37
C ASN A 74 16.26 3.49 -10.44
N GLN A 75 16.36 2.17 -10.65
CA GLN A 75 15.19 1.30 -10.65
C GLN A 75 14.49 1.32 -9.29
N ALA A 76 15.22 1.18 -8.19
CA ALA A 76 14.66 1.22 -6.84
C ALA A 76 13.97 2.57 -6.55
N LEU A 77 14.56 3.69 -6.99
CA LEU A 77 13.94 5.01 -6.85
C LEU A 77 12.67 5.15 -7.70
N GLN A 78 12.65 4.59 -8.91
CA GLN A 78 11.45 4.55 -9.75
C GLN A 78 10.35 3.68 -9.13
N ASP A 79 10.70 2.54 -8.54
CA ASP A 79 9.74 1.66 -7.87
C ASP A 79 9.11 2.33 -6.65
N ILE A 80 9.85 3.19 -5.95
CA ILE A 80 9.35 3.92 -4.76
C ILE A 80 8.59 5.18 -5.17
N PHE A 81 9.15 6.01 -6.04
CA PHE A 81 8.65 7.36 -6.30
C PHE A 81 7.98 7.51 -7.67
N GLY A 82 8.29 6.62 -8.60
CA GLY A 82 7.77 6.68 -9.96
C GLY A 82 6.26 6.43 -10.03
N PRO A 83 5.60 6.93 -11.11
CA PRO A 83 4.16 6.82 -11.26
C PRO A 83 3.66 5.38 -11.43
N ASP A 84 4.50 4.49 -11.92
CA ASP A 84 4.18 3.07 -12.12
C ASP A 84 4.57 2.19 -10.92
N GLY A 85 5.24 2.76 -9.91
CA GLY A 85 5.64 2.11 -8.68
C GLY A 85 4.68 2.41 -7.51
N LEU A 86 5.23 2.55 -6.31
CA LEU A 86 4.47 2.92 -5.12
C LEU A 86 3.95 4.35 -5.16
N HIS A 87 4.53 5.18 -6.02
CA HIS A 87 4.20 6.59 -6.18
C HIS A 87 4.18 7.34 -4.84
N ALA A 88 5.20 7.13 -4.02
CA ALA A 88 5.34 7.78 -2.73
C ALA A 88 5.48 9.30 -2.91
N ARG A 89 4.58 10.07 -2.30
CA ARG A 89 4.55 11.53 -2.39
C ARG A 89 5.14 12.22 -1.18
N PHE A 90 5.31 11.49 -0.11
CA PHE A 90 5.86 11.98 1.15
C PHE A 90 6.99 11.08 1.60
N VAL A 91 8.02 11.69 2.14
CA VAL A 91 9.14 10.98 2.76
C VAL A 91 9.41 11.58 4.12
N ARG A 92 9.45 10.74 5.14
CA ARG A 92 9.91 11.11 6.46
C ARG A 92 11.40 10.79 6.58
N VAL A 93 12.20 11.78 6.89
CA VAL A 93 13.63 11.61 7.22
C VAL A 93 13.85 11.95 8.69
N PRO A 94 14.70 11.22 9.43
CA PRO A 94 15.09 11.62 10.78
C PRO A 94 15.98 12.86 10.73
N ILE A 95 15.86 13.72 11.76
CA ILE A 95 16.79 14.77 12.06
C ILE A 95 17.62 14.26 13.22
N ASP A 96 18.96 14.16 13.03
CA ASP A 96 19.84 13.49 13.99
C ASP A 96 19.65 11.95 14.03
N SER A 97 20.31 11.25 14.95
CA SER A 97 20.32 9.79 15.01
C SER A 97 18.96 9.19 15.42
N CYS A 98 18.70 7.99 14.94
CA CYS A 98 17.53 7.21 15.29
C CYS A 98 17.93 5.72 15.40
N ASP A 99 17.00 4.84 15.77
CA ASP A 99 17.25 3.39 15.91
C ASP A 99 17.81 2.71 14.65
N TYR A 100 17.70 3.37 13.51
CA TYR A 100 18.17 2.89 12.20
C TYR A 100 19.32 3.75 11.63
N SER A 101 20.05 4.44 12.49
CA SER A 101 21.30 5.11 12.13
C SER A 101 22.47 4.13 12.12
N LEU A 102 23.47 4.43 11.29
CA LEU A 102 24.71 3.66 11.15
C LEU A 102 25.80 4.16 12.10
#